data_46f9d8f68d4d1dcd6c017d9a2332ccac
#
_entry.id   46f9d8f68d4d1dcd6c017d9a2332ccac
#
_cell.length_a   1.000
_cell.length_b   1.000
_cell.length_c   1.000
_cell.angle_alpha   90.00
_cell.angle_beta   90.00
_cell.angle_gamma   90.00
#
_symmetry.space_group_name_H-M   'P 1'
#
loop_
_entity.id
_entity.type
_entity.pdbx_description
1 polymer ?
#
loop_
_entity_poly.entity_id
_entity_poly.type
_entity_poly.pdbx_seq_one_letter_code
_entity_poly.pdbx_strand_id
1 'polypeptide(L)'
;MKAHSPMRWRFKRPSVIPGFGMALGFTLTWLTLLILIPLSGLAVRSSALGWEKFWSIALDPRTLNALRISFGSAFIAAIVNAVFGIILAWVLVRYRFPGKRIIDAMVDLPFALPTAVAGIALTTLYAPNGWIGQFLTPLGIKIAFTPAGIVVALIFVGLPFVVRTVQPVMEEIDKEVEEAAATLGANRFQTIFRVLLPGLAPAVLTGFALAFARGVGEYGSVIFIAGNLPFKSEIAPLLIIIKLEEYNYAAATGIAAIMLIISFAMLLVINLIQSWSRRRYGYGA
;
A
#
# COMPACT_ATOMS: atom_id res chain seq x y z
N MET A 1 3.11 54.15 -12.96
CA MET A 1 1.90 53.35 -12.77
C MET A 1 2.01 52.07 -13.53
N LYS A 2 2.33 50.92 -12.90
CA LYS A 2 2.33 49.62 -13.55
C LYS A 2 0.93 49.02 -13.34
N ALA A 3 0.20 48.88 -14.44
CA ALA A 3 -1.11 48.25 -14.45
C ALA A 3 -0.98 46.76 -14.12
N HIS A 4 -1.56 46.35 -12.98
CA HIS A 4 -1.74 44.95 -12.66
C HIS A 4 -2.73 44.33 -13.65
N SER A 5 -2.24 43.51 -14.55
CA SER A 5 -3.08 42.67 -15.40
C SER A 5 -3.81 41.65 -14.53
N PRO A 6 -5.13 41.48 -14.62
CA PRO A 6 -5.84 40.48 -13.83
C PRO A 6 -5.37 39.08 -14.23
N MET A 7 -5.05 38.28 -13.24
CA MET A 7 -4.66 36.87 -13.37
C MET A 7 -5.83 36.09 -14.03
N ARG A 8 -5.81 35.99 -15.35
CA ARG A 8 -6.76 35.13 -16.09
C ARG A 8 -6.43 33.67 -15.82
N TRP A 9 -7.26 33.00 -15.07
CA TRP A 9 -7.25 31.55 -14.95
C TRP A 9 -7.40 30.93 -16.33
N ARG A 10 -6.30 30.49 -16.93
CA ARG A 10 -6.34 29.73 -18.18
C ARG A 10 -6.49 28.25 -17.84
N PHE A 11 -7.65 27.70 -18.11
CA PHE A 11 -7.98 26.28 -17.96
C PHE A 11 -7.05 25.36 -18.78
N LYS A 12 -6.33 25.90 -19.73
CA LYS A 12 -5.45 25.16 -20.64
C LYS A 12 -4.15 25.95 -20.85
N ARG A 13 -3.02 25.32 -20.54
CA ARG A 13 -1.72 25.79 -21.03
C ARG A 13 -1.55 25.37 -22.49
N PRO A 14 -0.93 26.18 -23.36
CA PRO A 14 -0.66 25.79 -24.75
C PRO A 14 0.18 24.50 -24.73
N SER A 15 -0.31 23.47 -25.41
CA SER A 15 0.38 22.19 -25.57
C SER A 15 0.71 22.00 -27.05
N VAL A 16 1.90 21.49 -27.33
CA VAL A 16 2.37 21.16 -28.69
C VAL A 16 1.56 20.01 -29.30
N ILE A 17 0.99 19.15 -28.45
CA ILE A 17 0.21 17.98 -28.89
C ILE A 17 -1.27 18.36 -28.99
N PRO A 18 -1.89 18.30 -30.20
CA PRO A 18 -3.33 18.52 -30.36
C PRO A 18 -4.11 17.35 -29.74
N GLY A 19 -5.39 17.60 -29.37
CA GLY A 19 -6.29 16.52 -28.91
C GLY A 19 -6.58 16.49 -27.39
N PHE A 20 -6.14 17.48 -26.60
CA PHE A 20 -6.39 17.55 -25.15
C PHE A 20 -7.87 17.35 -24.79
N GLY A 21 -8.80 18.00 -25.54
CA GLY A 21 -10.23 17.89 -25.24
C GLY A 21 -10.79 16.48 -25.42
N MET A 22 -10.37 15.78 -26.47
CA MET A 22 -10.77 14.38 -26.70
C MET A 22 -10.16 13.43 -25.67
N ALA A 23 -8.85 13.60 -25.38
CA ALA A 23 -8.17 12.78 -24.38
C ALA A 23 -8.79 12.98 -22.99
N LEU A 24 -9.06 14.23 -22.59
CA LEU A 24 -9.72 14.52 -21.32
C LEU A 24 -11.13 13.95 -21.27
N GLY A 25 -11.93 14.14 -22.33
CA GLY A 25 -13.29 13.60 -22.42
C GLY A 25 -13.31 12.08 -22.30
N PHE A 26 -12.43 11.39 -23.03
CA PHE A 26 -12.30 9.94 -22.96
C PHE A 26 -11.89 9.48 -21.53
N THR A 27 -10.88 10.12 -20.96
CA THR A 27 -10.40 9.79 -19.60
C THR A 27 -11.50 9.99 -18.55
N LEU A 28 -12.21 11.13 -18.60
CA LEU A 28 -13.29 11.41 -17.67
C LEU A 28 -14.47 10.45 -17.85
N THR A 29 -14.80 10.08 -19.08
CA THR A 29 -15.86 9.10 -19.35
C THR A 29 -15.52 7.74 -18.75
N TRP A 30 -14.32 7.21 -18.99
CA TRP A 30 -13.89 5.94 -18.42
C TRP A 30 -13.79 5.98 -16.90
N LEU A 31 -13.24 7.03 -16.34
CA LEU A 31 -13.15 7.22 -14.89
C LEU A 31 -14.56 7.26 -14.25
N THR A 32 -15.50 7.96 -14.89
CA THR A 32 -16.88 8.03 -14.42
C THR A 32 -17.56 6.67 -14.49
N LEU A 33 -17.48 5.99 -15.64
CA LEU A 33 -18.13 4.68 -15.84
C LEU A 33 -17.57 3.59 -14.92
N LEU A 34 -16.25 3.48 -14.80
CA LEU A 34 -15.60 2.35 -14.11
C LEU A 34 -15.41 2.60 -12.62
N ILE A 35 -15.30 3.86 -12.19
CA ILE A 35 -14.97 4.18 -10.80
C ILE A 35 -16.10 4.97 -10.13
N LEU A 36 -16.52 6.12 -10.70
CA LEU A 36 -17.46 6.98 -10.00
C LEU A 36 -18.87 6.39 -9.90
N ILE A 37 -19.36 5.72 -10.93
CA ILE A 37 -20.71 5.08 -10.88
C ILE A 37 -20.75 3.95 -9.84
N PRO A 38 -19.84 2.95 -9.81
CA PRO A 38 -19.85 1.94 -8.75
C PRO A 38 -19.71 2.52 -7.34
N LEU A 39 -18.82 3.50 -7.16
CA LEU A 39 -18.66 4.16 -5.85
C LEU A 39 -19.90 4.95 -5.44
N SER A 40 -20.54 5.64 -6.39
CA SER A 40 -21.81 6.34 -6.11
C SER A 40 -22.91 5.37 -5.72
N GLY A 41 -22.97 4.20 -6.35
CA GLY A 41 -23.89 3.12 -5.98
C GLY A 41 -23.71 2.65 -4.53
N LEU A 42 -22.46 2.50 -4.09
CA LEU A 42 -22.16 2.19 -2.70
C LEU A 42 -22.60 3.33 -1.76
N ALA A 43 -22.31 4.59 -2.11
CA ALA A 43 -22.69 5.77 -1.32
C ALA A 43 -24.23 5.89 -1.18
N VAL A 44 -24.96 5.73 -2.29
CA VAL A 44 -26.44 5.77 -2.29
C VAL A 44 -27.02 4.65 -1.45
N ARG A 45 -26.54 3.42 -1.60
CA ARG A 45 -27.01 2.29 -0.78
C ARG A 45 -26.66 2.47 0.70
N SER A 46 -25.50 3.02 0.99
CA SER A 46 -25.07 3.29 2.36
C SER A 46 -25.93 4.39 3.01
N SER A 47 -26.25 5.46 2.29
CA SER A 47 -27.13 6.53 2.78
C SER A 47 -28.57 6.04 3.02
N ALA A 48 -29.04 5.08 2.23
CA ALA A 48 -30.37 4.47 2.41
C ALA A 48 -30.50 3.62 3.69
N LEU A 49 -29.39 3.25 4.32
CA LEU A 49 -29.41 2.52 5.60
C LEU A 49 -29.97 3.38 6.76
N GLY A 50 -29.87 4.69 6.65
CA GLY A 50 -30.16 5.61 7.73
C GLY A 50 -29.01 5.69 8.76
N TRP A 51 -28.99 6.80 9.51
CA TRP A 51 -27.88 7.14 10.42
C TRP A 51 -27.71 6.12 11.55
N GLU A 52 -28.80 5.73 12.20
CA GLU A 52 -28.77 4.81 13.33
C GLU A 52 -28.24 3.42 12.93
N LYS A 53 -28.77 2.85 11.85
CA LYS A 53 -28.35 1.52 11.37
C LYS A 53 -26.91 1.54 10.84
N PHE A 54 -26.49 2.61 10.18
CA PHE A 54 -25.10 2.75 9.76
C PHE A 54 -24.14 2.68 10.94
N TRP A 55 -24.42 3.46 12.01
CA TRP A 55 -23.56 3.46 13.19
C TRP A 55 -23.64 2.18 14.00
N SER A 56 -24.78 1.51 14.04
CA SER A 56 -24.89 0.20 14.69
C SER A 56 -24.00 -0.85 14.00
N ILE A 57 -23.89 -0.81 12.66
CA ILE A 57 -22.97 -1.68 11.91
C ILE A 57 -21.50 -1.25 12.13
N ALA A 58 -21.25 0.05 12.12
CA ALA A 58 -19.90 0.61 12.29
C ALA A 58 -19.29 0.27 13.65
N LEU A 59 -20.10 0.35 14.69
CA LEU A 59 -19.68 0.12 16.09
C LEU A 59 -19.87 -1.31 16.55
N ASP A 60 -20.32 -2.20 15.66
CA ASP A 60 -20.42 -3.63 15.97
C ASP A 60 -19.02 -4.18 16.33
N PRO A 61 -18.88 -4.88 17.48
CA PRO A 61 -17.56 -5.36 17.95
C PRO A 61 -16.81 -6.23 16.94
N ARG A 62 -17.51 -7.04 16.15
CA ARG A 62 -16.89 -7.88 15.10
C ARG A 62 -16.37 -7.03 13.94
N THR A 63 -17.16 -6.02 13.52
CA THR A 63 -16.78 -5.07 12.48
C THR A 63 -15.54 -4.26 12.89
N LEU A 64 -15.55 -3.69 14.11
CA LEU A 64 -14.40 -2.93 14.62
C LEU A 64 -13.14 -3.77 14.71
N ASN A 65 -13.26 -5.02 15.17
CA ASN A 65 -12.12 -5.92 15.26
C ASN A 65 -11.56 -6.29 13.86
N ALA A 66 -12.45 -6.60 12.91
CA ALA A 66 -12.06 -6.92 11.55
C ALA A 66 -11.36 -5.73 10.86
N LEU A 67 -11.87 -4.51 11.05
CA LEU A 67 -11.22 -3.27 10.59
C LEU A 67 -9.84 -3.09 11.24
N ARG A 68 -9.75 -3.24 12.57
CA ARG A 68 -8.48 -3.14 13.31
C ARG A 68 -7.44 -4.13 12.80
N ILE A 69 -7.83 -5.38 12.54
CA ILE A 69 -6.94 -6.41 12.00
C ILE A 69 -6.50 -6.03 10.59
N SER A 70 -7.42 -5.64 9.70
CA SER A 70 -7.10 -5.28 8.33
C SER A 70 -6.14 -4.09 8.25
N PHE A 71 -6.51 -2.97 8.85
CA PHE A 71 -5.70 -1.75 8.82
C PHE A 71 -4.39 -1.91 9.61
N GLY A 72 -4.45 -2.55 10.79
CA GLY A 72 -3.28 -2.78 11.64
C GLY A 72 -2.26 -3.69 10.97
N SER A 73 -2.68 -4.82 10.41
CA SER A 73 -1.79 -5.74 9.70
C SER A 73 -1.21 -5.10 8.44
N ALA A 74 -2.01 -4.35 7.67
CA ALA A 74 -1.53 -3.64 6.49
C ALA A 74 -0.51 -2.55 6.87
N PHE A 75 -0.71 -1.83 7.97
CA PHE A 75 0.20 -0.82 8.45
C PHE A 75 1.56 -1.43 8.89
N ILE A 76 1.51 -2.51 9.67
CA ILE A 76 2.72 -3.24 10.09
C ILE A 76 3.47 -3.76 8.86
N ALA A 77 2.77 -4.42 7.93
CA ALA A 77 3.37 -4.93 6.71
C ALA A 77 4.01 -3.82 5.86
N ALA A 78 3.34 -2.67 5.73
CA ALA A 78 3.88 -1.52 5.00
C ALA A 78 5.14 -0.92 5.65
N ILE A 79 5.22 -0.87 6.99
CA ILE A 79 6.44 -0.47 7.71
C ILE A 79 7.57 -1.46 7.43
N VAL A 80 7.30 -2.76 7.55
CA VAL A 80 8.31 -3.80 7.27
C VAL A 80 8.80 -3.69 5.83
N ASN A 81 7.87 -3.52 4.89
CA ASN A 81 8.20 -3.31 3.48
C ASN A 81 9.01 -2.03 3.23
N ALA A 82 8.71 -0.93 3.95
CA ALA A 82 9.49 0.30 3.84
C ALA A 82 10.94 0.06 4.26
N VAL A 83 11.17 -0.63 5.37
CA VAL A 83 12.52 -0.92 5.87
C VAL A 83 13.27 -1.88 4.94
N PHE A 84 12.69 -3.06 4.67
CA PHE A 84 13.34 -4.08 3.86
C PHE A 84 13.40 -3.72 2.38
N GLY A 85 12.40 -2.99 1.88
CA GLY A 85 12.37 -2.50 0.50
C GLY A 85 13.49 -1.49 0.21
N ILE A 86 13.81 -0.60 1.16
CA ILE A 86 14.98 0.30 1.03
C ILE A 86 16.28 -0.51 0.97
N ILE A 87 16.43 -1.49 1.87
CA ILE A 87 17.63 -2.34 1.92
C ILE A 87 17.78 -3.10 0.60
N LEU A 88 16.70 -3.70 0.12
CA LEU A 88 16.72 -4.47 -1.12
C LEU A 88 16.99 -3.58 -2.34
N ALA A 89 16.35 -2.42 -2.43
CA ALA A 89 16.62 -1.44 -3.49
C ALA A 89 18.08 -0.99 -3.46
N TRP A 90 18.62 -0.73 -2.27
CA TRP A 90 20.03 -0.41 -2.10
C TRP A 90 20.95 -1.51 -2.67
N VAL A 91 20.72 -2.77 -2.27
CA VAL A 91 21.52 -3.89 -2.75
C VAL A 91 21.41 -4.02 -4.27
N LEU A 92 20.21 -3.89 -4.81
CA LEU A 92 19.98 -3.97 -6.25
C LEU A 92 20.59 -2.81 -7.03
N VAL A 93 20.68 -1.61 -6.49
CA VAL A 93 21.27 -0.44 -7.19
C VAL A 93 22.77 -0.39 -7.03
N ARG A 94 23.29 -0.48 -5.82
CA ARG A 94 24.69 -0.18 -5.49
C ARG A 94 25.66 -1.34 -5.70
N TYR A 95 25.17 -2.60 -5.62
CA TYR A 95 26.04 -3.76 -5.72
C TYR A 95 25.94 -4.47 -7.07
N ARG A 96 27.05 -5.09 -7.46
CA ARG A 96 27.15 -6.00 -8.61
C ARG A 96 27.51 -7.37 -8.09
N PHE A 97 26.66 -8.36 -8.30
CA PHE A 97 26.87 -9.74 -7.87
C PHE A 97 26.19 -10.73 -8.84
N PRO A 98 26.67 -11.97 -8.91
CA PRO A 98 26.04 -12.98 -9.75
C PRO A 98 24.61 -13.26 -9.26
N GLY A 99 23.65 -13.42 -10.19
CA GLY A 99 22.26 -13.65 -9.83
C GLY A 99 21.43 -12.39 -9.52
N LYS A 100 22.01 -11.17 -9.58
CA LYS A 100 21.29 -9.91 -9.35
C LYS A 100 19.98 -9.83 -10.14
N ARG A 101 20.00 -10.21 -11.44
CA ARG A 101 18.82 -10.18 -12.31
C ARG A 101 17.71 -11.13 -11.83
N ILE A 102 18.09 -12.27 -11.26
CA ILE A 102 17.13 -13.25 -10.71
C ILE A 102 16.46 -12.67 -9.47
N ILE A 103 17.24 -12.09 -8.55
CA ILE A 103 16.69 -11.46 -7.33
C ILE A 103 15.81 -10.27 -7.70
N ASP A 104 16.20 -9.45 -8.67
CA ASP A 104 15.41 -8.34 -9.17
C ASP A 104 14.07 -8.82 -9.75
N ALA A 105 14.10 -9.88 -10.57
CA ALA A 105 12.88 -10.50 -11.10
C ALA A 105 12.00 -11.14 -9.99
N MET A 106 12.61 -11.70 -8.94
CA MET A 106 11.87 -12.26 -7.80
C MET A 106 11.08 -11.19 -7.01
N VAL A 107 11.53 -9.94 -7.01
CA VAL A 107 10.77 -8.84 -6.41
C VAL A 107 9.42 -8.67 -7.09
N ASP A 108 9.32 -8.94 -8.38
CA ASP A 108 8.08 -8.79 -9.15
C ASP A 108 7.15 -10.04 -9.11
N LEU A 109 7.60 -11.14 -8.50
CA LEU A 109 6.79 -12.36 -8.37
C LEU A 109 5.38 -12.12 -7.82
N PRO A 110 5.18 -11.27 -6.80
CA PRO A 110 3.84 -10.99 -6.29
C PRO A 110 2.89 -10.35 -7.32
N PHE A 111 3.42 -9.69 -8.34
CA PHE A 111 2.59 -9.15 -9.43
C PHE A 111 2.21 -10.23 -10.46
N ALA A 112 3.07 -11.22 -10.64
CA ALA A 112 2.86 -12.31 -11.61
C ALA A 112 1.96 -13.41 -11.07
N LEU A 113 1.95 -13.64 -9.75
CA LEU A 113 1.18 -14.70 -9.12
C LEU A 113 -0.26 -14.26 -8.81
N PRO A 114 -1.28 -15.10 -9.11
CA PRO A 114 -2.60 -14.90 -8.55
C PRO A 114 -2.52 -14.88 -7.01
N THR A 115 -3.19 -13.91 -6.37
CA THR A 115 -3.07 -13.73 -4.92
C THR A 115 -3.48 -14.97 -4.13
N ALA A 116 -4.49 -15.72 -4.60
CA ALA A 116 -4.89 -16.99 -4.00
C ALA A 116 -3.76 -18.03 -4.01
N VAL A 117 -3.04 -18.14 -5.12
CA VAL A 117 -1.90 -19.07 -5.24
C VAL A 117 -0.78 -18.68 -4.27
N ALA A 118 -0.49 -17.39 -4.17
CA ALA A 118 0.47 -16.88 -3.21
C ALA A 118 0.06 -17.21 -1.75
N GLY A 119 -1.22 -17.06 -1.42
CA GLY A 119 -1.75 -17.42 -0.10
C GLY A 119 -1.61 -18.90 0.21
N ILE A 120 -1.95 -19.79 -0.72
CA ILE A 120 -1.80 -21.24 -0.58
C ILE A 120 -0.31 -21.60 -0.41
N ALA A 121 0.57 -21.06 -1.24
CA ALA A 121 2.01 -21.32 -1.16
C ALA A 121 2.60 -20.88 0.20
N LEU A 122 2.25 -19.67 0.65
CA LEU A 122 2.69 -19.17 1.96
C LEU A 122 2.11 -20.03 3.11
N THR A 123 0.85 -20.43 3.02
CA THR A 123 0.24 -21.33 4.02
C THR A 123 0.99 -22.65 4.09
N THR A 124 1.26 -23.29 2.96
CA THR A 124 2.01 -24.54 2.90
C THR A 124 3.42 -24.39 3.46
N LEU A 125 4.08 -23.27 3.22
CA LEU A 125 5.42 -22.99 3.70
C LEU A 125 5.48 -22.80 5.22
N TYR A 126 4.50 -22.06 5.78
CA TYR A 126 4.46 -21.67 7.20
C TYR A 126 3.55 -22.54 8.06
N ALA A 127 2.83 -23.52 7.51
CA ALA A 127 2.06 -24.49 8.29
C ALA A 127 3.00 -25.30 9.24
N PRO A 128 2.51 -25.84 10.35
CA PRO A 128 3.34 -26.58 11.31
C PRO A 128 4.20 -27.68 10.72
N ASN A 129 3.74 -28.30 9.65
CA ASN A 129 4.45 -29.35 8.89
C ASN A 129 5.14 -28.82 7.62
N GLY A 130 5.10 -27.49 7.37
CA GLY A 130 5.72 -26.84 6.23
C GLY A 130 7.22 -26.65 6.38
N TRP A 131 7.90 -26.32 5.29
CA TRP A 131 9.37 -26.18 5.26
C TRP A 131 9.93 -25.18 6.26
N ILE A 132 9.25 -24.07 6.52
CA ILE A 132 9.64 -23.07 7.51
C ILE A 132 8.91 -23.34 8.84
N GLY A 133 7.62 -23.66 8.78
CA GLY A 133 6.78 -23.83 9.94
C GLY A 133 7.30 -24.91 10.91
N GLN A 134 7.86 -26.01 10.40
CA GLN A 134 8.43 -27.09 11.22
C GLN A 134 9.58 -26.62 12.12
N PHE A 135 10.34 -25.57 11.73
CA PHE A 135 11.41 -25.00 12.54
C PHE A 135 10.91 -23.94 13.52
N LEU A 136 9.82 -23.26 13.18
CA LEU A 136 9.24 -22.21 14.01
C LEU A 136 8.33 -22.75 15.11
N THR A 137 7.62 -23.84 14.83
CA THR A 137 6.66 -24.45 15.76
C THR A 137 7.30 -24.89 17.10
N PRO A 138 8.49 -25.52 17.13
CA PRO A 138 9.15 -25.86 18.39
C PRO A 138 9.56 -24.64 19.22
N LEU A 139 9.77 -23.49 18.56
CA LEU A 139 10.07 -22.20 19.21
C LEU A 139 8.81 -21.48 19.72
N GLY A 140 7.63 -22.10 19.59
CA GLY A 140 6.36 -21.50 19.96
C GLY A 140 5.83 -20.45 18.98
N ILE A 141 6.51 -20.26 17.84
CA ILE A 141 6.13 -19.26 16.82
C ILE A 141 5.20 -19.91 15.80
N LYS A 142 3.94 -19.47 15.79
CA LYS A 142 2.92 -19.87 14.81
C LYS A 142 2.63 -18.73 13.87
N ILE A 143 2.83 -18.94 12.56
CA ILE A 143 2.56 -17.95 11.50
C ILE A 143 1.26 -18.31 10.78
N ALA A 144 1.17 -19.47 10.16
CA ALA A 144 -0.04 -19.89 9.48
C ALA A 144 -1.22 -19.98 10.45
N PHE A 145 -2.39 -19.56 9.96
CA PHE A 145 -3.67 -19.51 10.68
C PHE A 145 -3.68 -18.56 11.89
N THR A 146 -2.85 -17.49 11.83
CA THR A 146 -2.76 -16.47 12.88
C THR A 146 -2.71 -15.06 12.24
N PRO A 147 -2.89 -13.97 13.04
CA PRO A 147 -2.66 -12.61 12.55
C PRO A 147 -1.25 -12.37 11.99
N ALA A 148 -0.24 -13.10 12.48
CA ALA A 148 1.11 -13.03 11.92
C ALA A 148 1.16 -13.51 10.46
N GLY A 149 0.36 -14.53 10.11
CA GLY A 149 0.22 -14.99 8.72
C GLY A 149 -0.36 -13.92 7.81
N ILE A 150 -1.32 -13.11 8.31
CA ILE A 150 -1.85 -11.97 7.55
C ILE A 150 -0.71 -11.00 7.24
N VAL A 151 0.09 -10.62 8.23
CA VAL A 151 1.21 -9.70 8.04
C VAL A 151 2.22 -10.25 7.03
N VAL A 152 2.56 -11.53 7.11
CA VAL A 152 3.49 -12.18 6.15
C VAL A 152 2.94 -12.14 4.73
N ALA A 153 1.66 -12.45 4.52
CA ALA A 153 1.03 -12.36 3.20
C ALA A 153 1.05 -10.91 2.66
N LEU A 154 0.75 -9.94 3.51
CA LEU A 154 0.75 -8.53 3.14
C LEU A 154 2.17 -7.98 2.87
N ILE A 155 3.20 -8.48 3.59
CA ILE A 155 4.61 -8.18 3.29
C ILE A 155 4.94 -8.69 1.89
N PHE A 156 4.63 -9.94 1.58
CA PHE A 156 4.89 -10.52 0.28
C PHE A 156 4.25 -9.71 -0.84
N VAL A 157 2.94 -9.42 -0.73
CA VAL A 157 2.20 -8.65 -1.76
C VAL A 157 2.65 -7.20 -1.85
N GLY A 158 3.06 -6.60 -0.74
CA GLY A 158 3.40 -5.16 -0.65
C GLY A 158 4.84 -4.82 -1.00
N LEU A 159 5.78 -5.77 -0.91
CA LEU A 159 7.21 -5.54 -1.10
C LEU A 159 7.57 -4.86 -2.44
N PRO A 160 7.06 -5.32 -3.58
CA PRO A 160 7.42 -4.71 -4.86
C PRO A 160 7.05 -3.23 -4.96
N PHE A 161 5.98 -2.78 -4.30
CA PHE A 161 5.58 -1.38 -4.35
C PHE A 161 6.63 -0.45 -3.74
N VAL A 162 7.27 -0.86 -2.65
CA VAL A 162 8.34 -0.06 -2.05
C VAL A 162 9.61 -0.13 -2.88
N VAL A 163 10.03 -1.33 -3.28
CA VAL A 163 11.26 -1.51 -4.04
C VAL A 163 11.19 -0.72 -5.36
N ARG A 164 10.11 -0.86 -6.13
CA ARG A 164 9.97 -0.21 -7.45
C ARG A 164 9.74 1.30 -7.38
N THR A 165 9.36 1.84 -6.23
CA THR A 165 9.30 3.30 -6.01
C THR A 165 10.64 3.87 -5.58
N VAL A 166 11.40 3.14 -4.78
CA VAL A 166 12.68 3.61 -4.22
C VAL A 166 13.84 3.40 -5.19
N GLN A 167 13.85 2.29 -5.92
CA GLN A 167 14.94 1.91 -6.81
C GLN A 167 15.29 2.99 -7.85
N PRO A 168 14.36 3.55 -8.64
CA PRO A 168 14.67 4.58 -9.62
C PRO A 168 15.25 5.84 -9.00
N VAL A 169 14.69 6.30 -7.88
CA VAL A 169 15.18 7.50 -7.18
C VAL A 169 16.60 7.28 -6.63
N MET A 170 16.88 6.06 -6.17
CA MET A 170 18.22 5.69 -5.71
C MET A 170 19.24 5.60 -6.87
N GLU A 171 18.79 5.21 -8.07
CA GLU A 171 19.62 5.20 -9.28
C GLU A 171 20.00 6.62 -9.73
N GLU A 172 19.09 7.60 -9.52
CA GLU A 172 19.32 9.01 -9.84
C GLU A 172 20.29 9.72 -8.86
N ILE A 173 20.50 9.16 -7.66
CA ILE A 173 21.48 9.72 -6.72
C ILE A 173 22.89 9.35 -7.16
N ASP A 174 23.68 10.35 -7.54
CA ASP A 174 25.06 10.18 -7.93
C ASP A 174 25.92 9.60 -6.78
N LYS A 175 26.82 8.69 -7.11
CA LYS A 175 27.75 8.10 -6.13
C LYS A 175 28.69 9.13 -5.54
N GLU A 176 28.97 10.20 -6.27
CA GLU A 176 29.81 11.33 -5.85
C GLU A 176 29.28 11.96 -4.55
N VAL A 177 27.95 11.93 -4.32
CA VAL A 177 27.35 12.44 -3.07
C VAL A 177 27.79 11.59 -1.86
N GLU A 178 27.86 10.26 -2.04
CA GLU A 178 28.34 9.34 -1.00
C GLU A 178 29.86 9.50 -0.77
N GLU A 179 30.63 9.68 -1.84
CA GLU A 179 32.08 9.89 -1.80
C GLU A 179 32.41 11.25 -1.14
N ALA A 180 31.68 12.31 -1.49
CA ALA A 180 31.82 13.62 -0.85
C ALA A 180 31.50 13.56 0.66
N ALA A 181 30.47 12.84 1.06
CA ALA A 181 30.16 12.63 2.48
C ALA A 181 31.31 11.91 3.20
N ALA A 182 31.91 10.90 2.57
CA ALA A 182 33.04 10.16 3.12
C ALA A 182 34.31 11.03 3.24
N THR A 183 34.59 11.88 2.26
CA THR A 183 35.74 12.84 2.33
C THR A 183 35.58 13.87 3.44
N LEU A 184 34.33 14.23 3.79
CA LEU A 184 34.01 15.09 4.92
C LEU A 184 34.02 14.35 6.27
N GLY A 185 34.43 13.08 6.31
CA GLY A 185 34.57 12.29 7.53
C GLY A 185 33.27 11.65 8.00
N ALA A 186 32.22 11.63 7.20
CA ALA A 186 30.97 10.95 7.56
C ALA A 186 31.18 9.42 7.56
N ASN A 187 30.74 8.77 8.64
CA ASN A 187 30.67 7.32 8.68
C ASN A 187 29.47 6.80 7.87
N ARG A 188 29.40 5.49 7.60
CA ARG A 188 28.35 4.87 6.77
C ARG A 188 26.93 5.17 7.30
N PHE A 189 26.72 5.14 8.61
CA PHE A 189 25.42 5.47 9.20
C PHE A 189 25.04 6.93 8.96
N GLN A 190 25.99 7.85 9.11
CA GLN A 190 25.77 9.28 8.84
C GLN A 190 25.43 9.52 7.38
N THR A 191 26.14 8.87 6.45
CA THR A 191 25.84 8.95 5.02
C THR A 191 24.43 8.44 4.71
N ILE A 192 24.05 7.29 5.26
CA ILE A 192 22.72 6.73 5.04
C ILE A 192 21.62 7.66 5.62
N PHE A 193 21.70 7.99 6.92
CA PHE A 193 20.61 8.67 7.61
C PHE A 193 20.56 10.17 7.38
N ARG A 194 21.68 10.83 7.09
CA ARG A 194 21.74 12.30 6.91
C ARG A 194 21.81 12.75 5.46
N VAL A 195 22.25 11.88 4.55
CA VAL A 195 22.45 12.23 3.14
C VAL A 195 21.45 11.49 2.25
N LEU A 196 21.45 10.16 2.28
CA LEU A 196 20.64 9.37 1.35
C LEU A 196 19.18 9.28 1.74
N LEU A 197 18.89 8.94 3.00
CA LEU A 197 17.52 8.73 3.47
C LEU A 197 16.62 9.96 3.33
N PRO A 198 17.07 11.20 3.62
CA PRO A 198 16.27 12.39 3.36
C PRO A 198 15.89 12.57 1.90
N GLY A 199 16.81 12.27 0.96
CA GLY A 199 16.53 12.31 -0.49
C GLY A 199 15.55 11.22 -0.94
N LEU A 200 15.62 10.04 -0.32
CA LEU A 200 14.74 8.91 -0.61
C LEU A 200 13.38 8.99 0.10
N ALA A 201 13.23 9.83 1.12
CA ALA A 201 12.04 9.88 1.96
C ALA A 201 10.73 10.07 1.17
N PRO A 202 10.63 10.91 0.14
CA PRO A 202 9.41 11.03 -0.67
C PRO A 202 9.06 9.74 -1.42
N ALA A 203 10.06 9.03 -1.95
CA ALA A 203 9.87 7.75 -2.65
C ALA A 203 9.46 6.65 -1.67
N VAL A 204 10.09 6.58 -0.51
CA VAL A 204 9.75 5.63 0.56
C VAL A 204 8.33 5.85 1.06
N LEU A 205 7.91 7.10 1.30
CA LEU A 205 6.55 7.43 1.69
C LEU A 205 5.53 7.05 0.61
N THR A 206 5.89 7.21 -0.66
CA THR A 206 5.04 6.78 -1.78
C THR A 206 4.92 5.27 -1.84
N GLY A 207 6.02 4.53 -1.75
CA GLY A 207 6.03 3.07 -1.71
C GLY A 207 5.27 2.51 -0.50
N PHE A 208 5.46 3.12 0.68
CA PHE A 208 4.69 2.79 1.88
C PHE A 208 3.18 2.98 1.66
N ALA A 209 2.76 4.12 1.10
CA ALA A 209 1.36 4.42 0.84
C ALA A 209 0.73 3.40 -0.12
N LEU A 210 1.44 3.04 -1.19
CA LEU A 210 0.98 2.05 -2.16
C LEU A 210 0.90 0.65 -1.54
N ALA A 211 1.92 0.22 -0.81
CA ALA A 211 1.93 -1.07 -0.11
C ALA A 211 0.81 -1.15 0.93
N PHE A 212 0.60 -0.08 1.70
CA PHE A 212 -0.47 0.01 2.67
C PHE A 212 -1.86 -0.05 2.01
N ALA A 213 -2.12 0.78 1.01
CA ALA A 213 -3.41 0.81 0.31
C ALA A 213 -3.71 -0.55 -0.35
N ARG A 214 -2.69 -1.18 -0.96
CA ARG A 214 -2.81 -2.52 -1.54
C ARG A 214 -3.12 -3.56 -0.47
N GLY A 215 -2.45 -3.48 0.70
CA GLY A 215 -2.63 -4.40 1.82
C GLY A 215 -4.00 -4.31 2.46
N VAL A 216 -4.57 -3.12 2.63
CA VAL A 216 -5.91 -2.92 3.22
C VAL A 216 -7.00 -3.64 2.42
N GLY A 217 -6.90 -3.64 1.09
CA GLY A 217 -7.86 -4.29 0.20
C GLY A 217 -7.52 -5.75 -0.12
N GLU A 218 -6.48 -6.34 0.48
CA GLU A 218 -6.08 -7.71 0.16
C GLU A 218 -7.03 -8.72 0.78
N TYR A 219 -7.53 -9.63 -0.05
CA TYR A 219 -8.40 -10.74 0.34
C TYR A 219 -7.80 -12.09 -0.08
N GLY A 220 -7.38 -12.21 -1.34
CA GLY A 220 -7.08 -13.48 -1.97
C GLY A 220 -5.95 -14.27 -1.30
N SER A 221 -4.84 -13.62 -0.92
CA SER A 221 -3.74 -14.30 -0.24
C SER A 221 -4.04 -14.52 1.24
N VAL A 222 -4.74 -13.57 1.85
CA VAL A 222 -5.00 -13.58 3.29
C VAL A 222 -5.99 -14.68 3.68
N ILE A 223 -7.04 -14.93 2.88
CA ILE A 223 -8.08 -15.92 3.21
C ILE A 223 -7.53 -17.32 3.48
N PHE A 224 -6.43 -17.70 2.83
CA PHE A 224 -5.81 -19.03 3.01
C PHE A 224 -4.91 -19.12 4.23
N ILE A 225 -4.18 -18.04 4.57
CA ILE A 225 -3.18 -18.07 5.64
C ILE A 225 -3.69 -17.55 6.98
N ALA A 226 -4.77 -16.78 7.01
CA ALA A 226 -5.27 -16.09 8.22
C ALA A 226 -5.95 -17.01 9.24
N GLY A 227 -6.49 -18.15 8.82
CA GLY A 227 -7.31 -19.01 9.67
C GLY A 227 -8.72 -18.49 9.93
N ASN A 228 -9.04 -17.27 9.56
CA ASN A 228 -10.39 -16.67 9.47
C ASN A 228 -11.23 -16.77 10.74
N LEU A 229 -10.62 -16.70 11.92
CA LEU A 229 -11.30 -16.80 13.19
C LEU A 229 -11.93 -15.46 13.57
N PRO A 230 -13.26 -15.40 13.84
CA PRO A 230 -13.89 -14.18 14.33
C PRO A 230 -13.16 -13.62 15.56
N PHE A 231 -13.04 -12.30 15.64
CA PHE A 231 -12.31 -11.56 16.69
C PHE A 231 -10.81 -11.83 16.82
N LYS A 232 -10.21 -12.72 16.01
CA LYS A 232 -8.79 -13.06 16.09
C LYS A 232 -8.01 -12.80 14.82
N SER A 233 -8.50 -13.30 13.69
CA SER A 233 -7.79 -13.22 12.41
C SER A 233 -8.72 -12.97 11.21
N GLU A 234 -9.95 -12.55 11.46
CA GLU A 234 -10.91 -12.18 10.43
C GLU A 234 -10.63 -10.76 9.94
N ILE A 235 -10.42 -10.60 8.63
CA ILE A 235 -10.22 -9.30 7.97
C ILE A 235 -11.53 -8.70 7.46
N ALA A 236 -11.58 -7.37 7.33
CA ALA A 236 -12.79 -6.68 6.88
C ALA A 236 -13.26 -7.10 5.47
N PRO A 237 -12.40 -7.30 4.45
CA PRO A 237 -12.83 -7.84 3.16
C PRO A 237 -13.53 -9.20 3.28
N LEU A 238 -13.02 -10.10 4.13
CA LEU A 238 -13.66 -11.39 4.38
C LEU A 238 -15.03 -11.22 5.05
N LEU A 239 -15.12 -10.35 6.05
CA LEU A 239 -16.39 -10.09 6.73
C LEU A 239 -17.46 -9.55 5.78
N ILE A 240 -17.07 -8.71 4.80
CA ILE A 240 -17.98 -8.25 3.74
C ILE A 240 -18.52 -9.45 2.94
N ILE A 241 -17.67 -10.36 2.52
CA ILE A 241 -18.07 -11.56 1.76
C ILE A 241 -19.01 -12.43 2.60
N ILE A 242 -18.68 -12.69 3.85
CA ILE A 242 -19.56 -13.46 4.77
C ILE A 242 -20.93 -12.81 4.87
N LYS A 243 -21.01 -11.47 5.01
CA LYS A 243 -22.30 -10.76 5.07
C LYS A 243 -23.07 -10.83 3.75
N LEU A 244 -22.39 -10.89 2.61
CA LEU A 244 -23.04 -11.11 1.31
C LEU A 244 -23.58 -12.54 1.19
N GLU A 245 -22.84 -13.55 1.64
CA GLU A 245 -23.29 -14.96 1.67
C GLU A 245 -24.46 -15.19 2.64
N GLU A 246 -24.50 -14.44 3.74
CA GLU A 246 -25.64 -14.39 4.67
C GLU A 246 -26.86 -13.62 4.10
N TYR A 247 -26.80 -13.10 2.87
CA TYR A 247 -27.80 -12.21 2.27
C TYR A 247 -28.06 -10.93 3.08
N ASN A 248 -27.14 -10.57 3.99
CA ASN A 248 -27.21 -9.34 4.77
C ASN A 248 -26.52 -8.18 4.04
N TYR A 249 -27.14 -7.77 2.94
CA TYR A 249 -26.61 -6.69 2.08
C TYR A 249 -26.46 -5.36 2.83
N ALA A 250 -27.30 -5.11 3.85
CA ALA A 250 -27.20 -3.90 4.66
C ALA A 250 -25.88 -3.85 5.44
N ALA A 251 -25.53 -4.95 6.14
CA ALA A 251 -24.27 -5.03 6.87
C ALA A 251 -23.07 -5.01 5.93
N ALA A 252 -23.11 -5.78 4.83
CA ALA A 252 -22.04 -5.79 3.83
C ALA A 252 -21.77 -4.38 3.27
N THR A 253 -22.82 -3.65 2.89
CA THR A 253 -22.73 -2.28 2.37
C THR A 253 -22.17 -1.31 3.42
N GLY A 254 -22.65 -1.41 4.67
CA GLY A 254 -22.18 -0.59 5.78
C GLY A 254 -20.69 -0.79 6.04
N ILE A 255 -20.22 -2.04 6.15
CA ILE A 255 -18.81 -2.38 6.38
C ILE A 255 -17.95 -1.87 5.21
N ALA A 256 -18.38 -2.09 3.96
CA ALA A 256 -17.67 -1.63 2.78
C ALA A 256 -17.54 -0.10 2.74
N ALA A 257 -18.61 0.63 3.09
CA ALA A 257 -18.61 2.09 3.15
C ALA A 257 -17.66 2.62 4.23
N ILE A 258 -17.67 2.02 5.42
CA ILE A 258 -16.76 2.40 6.51
C ILE A 258 -15.32 2.15 6.12
N MET A 259 -15.04 0.97 5.55
CA MET A 259 -13.72 0.62 5.06
C MET A 259 -13.23 1.63 4.02
N LEU A 260 -14.11 2.04 3.08
CA LEU A 260 -13.82 3.04 2.07
C LEU A 260 -13.50 4.41 2.69
N ILE A 261 -14.33 4.89 3.64
CA ILE A 261 -14.14 6.18 4.32
C ILE A 261 -12.81 6.20 5.06
N ILE A 262 -12.50 5.13 5.82
CA ILE A 262 -11.22 5.04 6.55
C ILE A 262 -10.04 5.02 5.56
N SER A 263 -10.14 4.25 4.47
CA SER A 263 -9.11 4.19 3.43
C SER A 263 -8.85 5.56 2.80
N PHE A 264 -9.90 6.30 2.43
CA PHE A 264 -9.75 7.66 1.90
C PHE A 264 -9.14 8.62 2.93
N ALA A 265 -9.58 8.56 4.19
CA ALA A 265 -9.02 9.39 5.25
C ALA A 265 -7.53 9.12 5.45
N MET A 266 -7.13 7.85 5.48
CA MET A 266 -5.72 7.47 5.63
C MET A 266 -4.88 7.88 4.41
N LEU A 267 -5.38 7.68 3.19
CA LEU A 267 -4.71 8.14 1.98
C LEU A 267 -4.57 9.67 1.95
N LEU A 268 -5.59 10.40 2.39
CA LEU A 268 -5.52 11.86 2.52
C LEU A 268 -4.40 12.27 3.49
N VAL A 269 -4.33 11.64 4.66
CA VAL A 269 -3.27 11.90 5.65
C VAL A 269 -1.89 11.61 5.05
N ILE A 270 -1.72 10.47 4.39
CA ILE A 270 -0.45 10.12 3.75
C ILE A 270 -0.08 11.14 2.66
N ASN A 271 -1.03 11.55 1.82
CA ASN A 271 -0.80 12.55 0.77
C ASN A 271 -0.43 13.92 1.35
N LEU A 272 -1.02 14.31 2.48
CA LEU A 272 -0.65 15.55 3.19
C LEU A 272 0.79 15.45 3.72
N ILE A 273 1.18 14.34 4.32
CA ILE A 273 2.55 14.09 4.79
C ILE A 273 3.53 14.13 3.60
N GLN A 274 3.20 13.48 2.47
CA GLN A 274 4.02 13.51 1.26
C GLN A 274 4.17 14.93 0.70
N SER A 275 3.09 15.71 0.66
CA SER A 275 3.13 17.08 0.16
C SER A 275 4.01 17.98 1.05
N TRP A 276 3.93 17.78 2.37
CA TRP A 276 4.79 18.46 3.32
C TRP A 276 6.26 18.05 3.19
N SER A 277 6.53 16.75 3.05
CA SER A 277 7.87 16.20 2.84
C SER A 277 8.51 16.74 1.56
N ARG A 278 7.78 16.77 0.44
CA ARG A 278 8.26 17.34 -0.82
C ARG A 278 8.61 18.83 -0.70
N ARG A 279 7.82 19.61 0.03
CA ARG A 279 8.12 21.04 0.26
C ARG A 279 9.40 21.26 1.08
N ARG A 280 9.73 20.31 1.98
CA ARG A 280 10.86 20.43 2.89
C ARG A 280 12.15 19.86 2.33
N TYR A 281 12.06 18.79 1.53
CA TYR A 281 13.18 18.04 0.97
C TYR A 281 13.16 17.98 -0.56
N GLY A 282 12.16 18.60 -1.19
CA GLY A 282 11.99 18.56 -2.62
C GLY A 282 13.11 19.31 -3.33
N TYR A 283 13.77 18.63 -4.24
CA TYR A 283 14.50 19.26 -5.32
C TYR A 283 13.49 20.15 -6.04
N GLY A 284 13.77 21.45 -6.05
CA GLY A 284 12.89 22.42 -6.68
C GLY A 284 12.63 22.07 -8.14
N ALA A 285 11.35 22.06 -8.50
CA ALA A 285 10.92 22.07 -9.88
C ALA A 285 11.19 23.43 -10.50
#